data_23b8e56bb44abd0aeb8af34a4e18e648
#
_entry.id   23b8e56bb44abd0aeb8af34a4e18e648
#
_cell.length_a   1.000
_cell.length_b   1.000
_cell.length_c   1.000
_cell.angle_alpha   90.00
_cell.angle_beta   90.00
_cell.angle_gamma   90.00
#
_symmetry.space_group_name_H-M   'P 1'
#
loop_
_entity.id
_entity.type
_entity.pdbx_description
1 polymer ?
#
loop_
_entity_poly.entity_id
_entity_poly.type
_entity_poly.pdbx_seq_one_letter_code
_entity_poly.pdbx_strand_id
1 'polypeptide(L)'
;QQYSNVMSNFSTSSPWLTYCYVLLIGPISEELIFRGAILDRLYLAFPFWAANLLQALLFGIYHMNLVQGIYAFVLGAVLGLVRVSTGTIFASIGTHIIFNATSYVLQLVFPSGQKISIVIFAGVYLLATLYLQMDYGILKIGMSRIKRTSNR
;
A
#
# COMPACT_ATOMS: atom_id res chain seq x y z
N GLN A 1 -7.56 -25.58 -1.94
CA GLN A 1 -6.59 -26.61 -2.41
C GLN A 1 -6.27 -26.47 -3.91
N GLN A 2 -7.27 -26.36 -4.80
CA GLN A 2 -7.03 -26.26 -6.25
C GLN A 2 -6.27 -24.97 -6.63
N TYR A 3 -6.65 -23.83 -6.08
CA TYR A 3 -5.96 -22.54 -6.32
C TYR A 3 -4.52 -22.52 -5.81
N SER A 4 -4.26 -23.09 -4.62
CA SER A 4 -2.91 -23.18 -4.08
C SER A 4 -2.00 -24.05 -4.92
N ASN A 5 -2.52 -25.18 -5.46
CA ASN A 5 -1.78 -26.06 -6.34
C ASN A 5 -1.45 -25.41 -7.70
N VAL A 6 -2.40 -24.65 -8.28
CA VAL A 6 -2.17 -23.92 -9.52
C VAL A 6 -1.11 -22.83 -9.32
N MET A 7 -1.18 -22.08 -8.22
CA MET A 7 -0.21 -21.04 -7.90
C MET A 7 1.19 -21.58 -7.58
N SER A 8 1.29 -22.70 -6.88
CA SER A 8 2.58 -23.35 -6.62
C SER A 8 3.22 -23.87 -7.91
N ASN A 9 2.44 -24.51 -8.78
CA ASN A 9 2.92 -24.98 -10.08
C ASN A 9 3.36 -23.82 -10.98
N PHE A 10 2.61 -22.73 -11.01
CA PHE A 10 2.96 -21.53 -11.77
C PHE A 10 4.26 -20.90 -11.26
N SER A 11 4.40 -20.78 -9.95
CA SER A 11 5.59 -20.21 -9.29
C SER A 11 6.84 -21.05 -9.54
N THR A 12 6.73 -22.38 -9.56
CA THR A 12 7.86 -23.29 -9.82
C THR A 12 8.23 -23.37 -11.30
N SER A 13 7.25 -23.30 -12.20
CA SER A 13 7.48 -23.42 -13.65
C SER A 13 8.02 -22.14 -14.28
N SER A 14 7.71 -20.95 -13.68
CA SER A 14 8.08 -19.66 -14.26
C SER A 14 8.34 -18.62 -13.16
N PRO A 15 9.46 -18.72 -12.43
CA PRO A 15 9.76 -17.82 -11.31
C PRO A 15 9.75 -16.34 -11.70
N TRP A 16 10.24 -15.99 -12.88
CA TRP A 16 10.28 -14.61 -13.38
C TRP A 16 8.88 -14.00 -13.56
N LEU A 17 7.89 -14.80 -13.98
CA LEU A 17 6.50 -14.33 -14.08
C LEU A 17 5.92 -14.02 -12.70
N THR A 18 6.26 -14.84 -11.71
CA THR A 18 5.87 -14.58 -10.31
C THR A 18 6.46 -13.27 -9.82
N TYR A 19 7.73 -13.00 -10.13
CA TYR A 19 8.38 -11.73 -9.77
C TYR A 19 7.74 -10.54 -10.48
N CYS A 20 7.49 -10.64 -11.78
CA CYS A 20 6.79 -9.59 -12.52
C CYS A 20 5.39 -9.31 -11.93
N TYR A 21 4.66 -10.35 -11.55
CA TYR A 21 3.36 -10.20 -10.93
C TYR A 21 3.45 -9.52 -9.56
N VAL A 22 4.26 -10.06 -8.65
CA VAL A 22 4.35 -9.56 -7.26
C VAL A 22 4.97 -8.17 -7.18
N LEU A 23 5.94 -7.87 -8.04
CA LEU A 23 6.67 -6.60 -7.97
C LEU A 23 6.04 -5.48 -8.81
N LEU A 24 5.30 -5.81 -9.88
CA LEU A 24 4.79 -4.79 -10.80
C LEU A 24 3.27 -4.88 -10.98
N ILE A 25 2.77 -5.99 -11.53
CA ILE A 25 1.35 -6.10 -11.93
C ILE A 25 0.43 -6.02 -10.70
N GLY A 26 0.75 -6.75 -9.63
CA GLY A 26 0.02 -6.72 -8.37
C GLY A 26 -0.07 -5.32 -7.79
N PRO A 27 1.06 -4.67 -7.43
CA PRO A 27 1.06 -3.31 -6.92
C PRO A 27 0.32 -2.30 -7.79
N ILE A 28 0.52 -2.34 -9.12
CA ILE A 28 -0.18 -1.43 -10.03
C ILE A 28 -1.69 -1.63 -9.96
N SER A 29 -2.16 -2.88 -10.07
CA SER A 29 -3.61 -3.18 -10.04
C SER A 29 -4.23 -2.86 -8.67
N GLU A 30 -3.54 -3.15 -7.59
CA GLU A 30 -3.99 -2.84 -6.23
C GLU A 30 -4.08 -1.34 -6.00
N GLU A 31 -3.10 -0.55 -6.42
CA GLU A 31 -3.17 0.91 -6.29
C GLU A 31 -4.31 1.51 -7.13
N LEU A 32 -4.52 1.04 -8.34
CA LEU A 32 -5.65 1.49 -9.17
C LEU A 32 -7.00 1.22 -8.51
N ILE A 33 -7.16 0.06 -7.87
CA ILE A 33 -8.39 -0.31 -7.17
C ILE A 33 -8.53 0.48 -5.86
N PHE A 34 -7.54 0.39 -4.96
CA PHE A 34 -7.68 0.92 -3.61
C PHE A 34 -7.46 2.42 -3.50
N ARG A 35 -6.53 3.02 -4.27
CA ARG A 35 -6.23 4.46 -4.22
C ARG A 35 -6.89 5.23 -5.36
N GLY A 36 -7.04 4.61 -6.53
CA GLY A 36 -7.74 5.22 -7.65
C GLY A 36 -9.26 5.17 -7.52
N ALA A 37 -9.83 4.00 -7.24
CA ALA A 37 -11.28 3.85 -7.19
C ALA A 37 -11.85 4.02 -5.77
N ILE A 38 -11.40 3.22 -4.80
CA ILE A 38 -12.03 3.16 -3.46
C ILE A 38 -11.74 4.43 -2.66
N LEU A 39 -10.47 4.81 -2.50
CA LEU A 39 -10.10 5.99 -1.71
C LEU A 39 -10.71 7.27 -2.30
N ASP A 40 -10.63 7.45 -3.61
CA ASP A 40 -11.16 8.65 -4.26
C ASP A 40 -12.67 8.78 -4.05
N ARG A 41 -13.43 7.68 -4.05
CA ARG A 41 -14.87 7.67 -3.77
C ARG A 41 -15.18 7.89 -2.29
N LEU A 42 -14.47 7.22 -1.40
CA LEU A 42 -14.65 7.41 0.05
C LEU A 42 -14.29 8.84 0.47
N TYR A 43 -13.27 9.44 -0.15
CA TYR A 43 -12.84 10.80 0.17
C TYR A 43 -13.86 11.89 -0.26
N LEU A 44 -14.77 11.57 -1.17
CA LEU A 44 -15.91 12.47 -1.47
C LEU A 44 -16.95 12.48 -0.36
N ALA A 45 -17.15 11.36 0.34
CA ALA A 45 -18.20 11.17 1.33
C ALA A 45 -17.72 11.41 2.77
N PHE A 46 -16.46 11.11 3.07
CA PHE A 46 -15.90 11.11 4.42
C PHE A 46 -14.70 12.05 4.56
N PRO A 47 -14.37 12.49 5.78
CA PRO A 47 -13.08 13.11 6.08
C PRO A 47 -11.93 12.20 5.65
N PHE A 48 -10.80 12.81 5.23
CA PHE A 48 -9.65 12.04 4.73
C PHE A 48 -9.25 10.86 5.62
N TRP A 49 -9.15 11.07 6.94
CA TRP A 49 -8.72 10.01 7.85
C TRP A 49 -9.67 8.82 7.88
N ALA A 50 -10.98 9.08 7.88
CA ALA A 50 -11.97 8.01 7.83
C ALA A 50 -11.92 7.26 6.48
N ALA A 51 -11.86 8.00 5.37
CA ALA A 51 -11.72 7.42 4.03
C ALA A 51 -10.44 6.57 3.91
N ASN A 52 -9.32 7.10 4.43
CA ASN A 52 -8.03 6.41 4.36
C ASN A 52 -8.00 5.14 5.23
N LEU A 53 -8.54 5.19 6.45
CA LEU A 53 -8.60 4.01 7.31
C LEU A 53 -9.54 2.94 6.75
N LEU A 54 -10.68 3.32 6.19
CA LEU A 54 -11.61 2.38 5.57
C LEU A 54 -10.99 1.67 4.35
N GLN A 55 -10.36 2.42 3.44
CA GLN A 55 -9.71 1.79 2.28
C GLN A 55 -8.53 0.90 2.72
N ALA A 56 -7.77 1.30 3.75
CA ALA A 56 -6.67 0.51 4.28
C ALA A 56 -7.17 -0.79 4.93
N LEU A 57 -8.29 -0.73 5.65
CA LEU A 57 -8.94 -1.92 6.21
C LEU A 57 -9.37 -2.90 5.10
N LEU A 58 -10.02 -2.39 4.05
CA LEU A 58 -10.40 -3.21 2.91
C LEU A 58 -9.17 -3.82 2.21
N PHE A 59 -8.08 -3.07 2.11
CA PHE A 59 -6.82 -3.56 1.56
C PHE A 59 -6.21 -4.68 2.42
N GLY A 60 -6.25 -4.55 3.74
CA GLY A 60 -5.82 -5.61 4.66
C GLY A 60 -6.69 -6.87 4.53
N ILE A 61 -8.01 -6.74 4.48
CA ILE A 61 -8.95 -7.86 4.32
C ILE A 61 -8.74 -8.57 2.97
N TYR A 62 -8.49 -7.82 1.91
CA TYR A 62 -8.24 -8.36 0.57
C TYR A 62 -7.12 -9.41 0.53
N HIS A 63 -6.14 -9.31 1.41
CA HIS A 63 -5.03 -10.26 1.48
C HIS A 63 -5.39 -11.63 2.07
N MET A 64 -6.58 -11.80 2.65
CA MET A 64 -7.12 -13.09 3.13
C MET A 64 -6.21 -13.88 4.09
N ASN A 65 -5.25 -13.21 4.72
CA ASN A 65 -4.32 -13.77 5.70
C ASN A 65 -4.15 -12.78 6.83
N LEU A 66 -4.36 -13.21 8.08
CA LEU A 66 -4.38 -12.32 9.22
C LEU A 66 -3.06 -11.56 9.41
N VAL A 67 -1.93 -12.26 9.34
CA VAL A 67 -0.61 -11.63 9.51
C VAL A 67 -0.34 -10.66 8.36
N GLN A 68 -0.60 -11.10 7.13
CA GLN A 68 -0.44 -10.26 5.94
C GLN A 68 -1.41 -9.08 5.96
N GLY A 69 -2.64 -9.30 6.39
CA GLY A 69 -3.67 -8.26 6.50
C GLY A 69 -3.29 -7.14 7.46
N ILE A 70 -2.65 -7.45 8.59
CA ILE A 70 -2.20 -6.43 9.55
C ILE A 70 -1.16 -5.49 8.93
N TYR A 71 -0.10 -6.01 8.33
CA TYR A 71 0.90 -5.14 7.73
C TYR A 71 0.42 -4.50 6.41
N ALA A 72 -0.46 -5.17 5.64
CA ALA A 72 -1.10 -4.57 4.49
C ALA A 72 -2.03 -3.42 4.89
N PHE A 73 -2.77 -3.52 5.99
CA PHE A 73 -3.54 -2.41 6.55
C PHE A 73 -2.65 -1.18 6.82
N VAL A 74 -1.53 -1.39 7.52
CA VAL A 74 -0.57 -0.31 7.82
C VAL A 74 0.01 0.29 6.55
N LEU A 75 0.49 -0.56 5.63
CA LEU A 75 0.97 -0.12 4.31
C LEU A 75 -0.13 0.62 3.54
N GLY A 76 -1.36 0.11 3.59
CA GLY A 76 -2.53 0.71 2.97
C GLY A 76 -2.79 2.13 3.42
N ALA A 77 -2.71 2.38 4.72
CA ALA A 77 -2.86 3.73 5.28
C ALA A 77 -1.74 4.67 4.82
N VAL A 78 -0.50 4.20 4.76
CA VAL A 78 0.66 4.98 4.26
C VAL A 78 0.50 5.32 2.78
N LEU A 79 0.15 4.35 1.94
CA LEU A 79 -0.02 4.56 0.50
C LEU A 79 -1.17 5.53 0.20
N GLY A 80 -2.24 5.51 1.00
CA GLY A 80 -3.31 6.50 0.91
C GLY A 80 -2.86 7.91 1.28
N LEU A 81 -1.99 8.05 2.28
CA LEU A 81 -1.33 9.33 2.59
C LEU A 81 -0.47 9.80 1.42
N VAL A 82 0.38 8.94 0.85
CA VAL A 82 1.22 9.26 -0.32
C VAL A 82 0.34 9.70 -1.50
N ARG A 83 -0.73 8.97 -1.80
CA ARG A 83 -1.67 9.29 -2.89
C ARG A 83 -2.24 10.70 -2.75
N VAL A 84 -2.72 11.05 -1.56
CA VAL A 84 -3.39 12.34 -1.34
C VAL A 84 -2.40 13.49 -1.17
N SER A 85 -1.27 13.29 -0.51
CA SER A 85 -0.25 14.33 -0.33
C SER A 85 0.46 14.73 -1.62
N THR A 86 0.76 13.75 -2.47
CA THR A 86 1.43 14.00 -3.77
C THR A 86 0.46 14.38 -4.88
N GLY A 87 -0.84 14.05 -4.72
CA GLY A 87 -1.87 14.27 -5.74
C GLY A 87 -1.79 13.31 -6.93
N THR A 88 -0.87 12.33 -6.93
CA THR A 88 -0.68 11.41 -8.03
C THR A 88 -0.68 9.95 -7.61
N ILE A 89 -1.31 9.09 -8.40
CA ILE A 89 -1.33 7.65 -8.16
C ILE A 89 0.03 7.01 -8.46
N PHE A 90 0.83 7.59 -9.33
CA PHE A 90 2.16 7.06 -9.66
C PHE A 90 3.10 7.08 -8.46
N ALA A 91 2.95 8.04 -7.56
CA ALA A 91 3.74 8.08 -6.32
C ALA A 91 3.40 6.92 -5.39
N SER A 92 2.12 6.58 -5.21
CA SER A 92 1.73 5.43 -4.39
C SER A 92 2.11 4.11 -5.06
N ILE A 93 1.97 3.97 -6.39
CA ILE A 93 2.45 2.80 -7.14
C ILE A 93 3.96 2.61 -6.94
N GLY A 94 4.77 3.65 -7.17
CA GLY A 94 6.23 3.57 -7.00
C GLY A 94 6.62 3.19 -5.57
N THR A 95 5.97 3.79 -4.58
CA THR A 95 6.17 3.50 -3.16
C THR A 95 5.85 2.03 -2.84
N HIS A 96 4.74 1.50 -3.36
CA HIS A 96 4.34 0.12 -3.17
C HIS A 96 5.32 -0.87 -3.82
N ILE A 97 5.74 -0.60 -5.05
CA ILE A 97 6.75 -1.39 -5.77
C ILE A 97 8.07 -1.45 -4.96
N ILE A 98 8.55 -0.30 -4.47
CA ILE A 98 9.77 -0.23 -3.65
C ILE A 98 9.60 -1.04 -2.36
N PHE A 99 8.44 -0.95 -1.70
CA PHE A 99 8.16 -1.74 -0.50
C PHE A 99 8.23 -3.24 -0.78
N ASN A 100 7.55 -3.73 -1.83
CA ASN A 100 7.56 -5.13 -2.20
C ASN A 100 8.96 -5.62 -2.61
N ALA A 101 9.68 -4.84 -3.44
CA ALA A 101 11.04 -5.16 -3.86
C ALA A 101 12.00 -5.27 -2.66
N THR A 102 11.93 -4.32 -1.73
CA THR A 102 12.78 -4.34 -0.53
C THR A 102 12.43 -5.50 0.38
N SER A 103 11.13 -5.80 0.57
CA SER A 103 10.69 -6.97 1.34
C SER A 103 11.22 -8.27 0.74
N TYR A 104 11.28 -8.34 -0.58
CA TYR A 104 11.82 -9.49 -1.29
C TYR A 104 13.33 -9.65 -1.11
N VAL A 105 14.09 -8.55 -1.24
CA VAL A 105 15.54 -8.53 -1.00
C VAL A 105 15.86 -8.94 0.45
N LEU A 106 15.11 -8.43 1.42
CA LEU A 106 15.30 -8.81 2.83
C LEU A 106 15.04 -10.29 3.08
N GLN A 107 14.10 -10.90 2.38
CA GLN A 107 13.88 -12.35 2.46
C GLN A 107 15.07 -13.16 1.94
N LEU A 108 15.73 -12.69 0.88
CA LEU A 108 16.93 -13.33 0.33
C LEU A 108 18.13 -13.20 1.27
N VAL A 109 18.30 -12.04 1.90
CA VAL A 109 19.45 -11.76 2.78
C VAL A 109 19.30 -12.37 4.16
N PHE A 110 18.08 -12.42 4.70
CA PHE A 110 17.77 -12.88 6.07
C PHE A 110 16.71 -14.00 6.10
N PRO A 111 16.97 -15.21 5.58
CA PRO A 111 15.96 -16.25 5.46
C PRO A 111 15.35 -16.70 6.79
N SER A 112 16.14 -16.70 7.87
CA SER A 112 15.73 -17.14 9.21
C SER A 112 15.06 -16.06 10.06
N GLY A 113 15.21 -14.79 9.70
CA GLY A 113 14.64 -13.63 10.41
C GLY A 113 13.41 -13.01 9.76
N GLN A 114 12.82 -13.69 8.80
CA GLN A 114 11.82 -13.19 7.85
C GLN A 114 10.68 -12.37 8.45
N LYS A 115 10.04 -12.87 9.51
CA LYS A 115 8.84 -12.22 10.09
C LYS A 115 9.18 -10.94 10.84
N ILE A 116 10.30 -10.94 11.57
CA ILE A 116 10.74 -9.80 12.37
C ILE A 116 11.30 -8.69 11.48
N SER A 117 12.08 -9.05 10.46
CA SER A 117 12.67 -8.09 9.52
C SER A 117 11.60 -7.33 8.74
N ILE A 118 10.54 -8.01 8.28
CA ILE A 118 9.43 -7.38 7.55
C ILE A 118 8.67 -6.41 8.46
N VAL A 119 8.41 -6.77 9.72
CA VAL A 119 7.69 -5.92 10.67
C VAL A 119 8.52 -4.67 11.02
N ILE A 120 9.82 -4.85 11.29
CA ILE A 120 10.72 -3.73 11.59
C ILE A 120 10.83 -2.80 10.38
N PHE A 121 10.99 -3.36 9.17
CA PHE A 121 11.12 -2.57 7.96
C PHE A 121 9.81 -1.83 7.62
N ALA A 122 8.65 -2.48 7.77
CA ALA A 122 7.35 -1.83 7.62
C ALA A 122 7.17 -0.69 8.64
N GLY A 123 7.61 -0.89 9.88
CA GLY A 123 7.60 0.14 10.92
C GLY A 123 8.51 1.33 10.60
N VAL A 124 9.76 1.09 10.20
CA VAL A 124 10.71 2.14 9.80
C VAL A 124 10.21 2.89 8.56
N TYR A 125 9.68 2.17 7.57
CA TYR A 125 9.11 2.75 6.37
C TYR A 125 7.88 3.62 6.67
N LEU A 126 7.00 3.15 7.56
CA LEU A 126 5.86 3.91 8.06
C LEU A 126 6.33 5.21 8.74
N LEU A 127 7.27 5.10 9.68
CA LEU A 127 7.79 6.26 10.40
C LEU A 127 8.47 7.27 9.47
N ALA A 128 9.29 6.80 8.52
CA ALA A 128 9.94 7.66 7.53
C ALA A 128 8.91 8.36 6.63
N THR A 129 7.88 7.65 6.19
CA THR A 129 6.82 8.22 5.35
C THR A 129 5.97 9.22 6.13
N LEU A 130 5.64 8.92 7.39
CA LEU A 130 4.92 9.86 8.28
C LEU A 130 5.76 11.11 8.55
N TYR A 131 7.06 10.96 8.82
CA TYR A 131 7.97 12.07 9.03
C TYR A 131 8.05 12.99 7.80
N LEU A 132 8.28 12.42 6.61
CA LEU A 132 8.31 13.18 5.37
C LEU A 132 6.98 13.87 5.05
N GLN A 133 5.86 13.29 5.48
CA GLN A 133 4.54 13.87 5.24
C GLN A 133 4.11 14.89 6.28
N MET A 134 4.60 14.81 7.51
CA MET A 134 4.39 15.86 8.52
C MET A 134 4.99 17.19 8.05
N ASP A 135 6.15 17.16 7.40
CA ASP A 135 6.80 18.38 6.87
C ASP A 135 6.10 18.95 5.62
N TYR A 136 5.52 18.09 4.74
CA TYR A 136 5.05 18.52 3.42
C TYR A 136 3.55 18.36 3.15
N GLY A 137 2.82 17.55 3.88
CA GLY A 137 1.52 17.05 3.38
C GLY A 137 0.27 17.41 4.16
N ILE A 138 0.28 17.30 5.47
CA ILE A 138 -0.97 17.36 6.28
C ILE A 138 -1.57 18.76 6.26
N LEU A 139 -0.76 19.80 6.26
CA LEU A 139 -1.21 21.20 6.12
C LEU A 139 -1.85 21.50 4.75
N LYS A 140 -1.34 20.91 3.67
CA LYS A 140 -1.91 21.05 2.31
C LYS A 140 -3.25 20.32 2.14
N ILE A 141 -3.44 19.16 2.77
CA ILE A 141 -4.70 18.38 2.70
C ILE A 141 -5.85 19.16 3.35
N GLY A 142 -5.59 19.78 4.49
CA GLY A 142 -6.57 20.66 5.16
C GLY A 142 -6.96 21.87 4.31
N MET A 143 -5.99 22.56 3.73
CA MET A 143 -6.21 23.77 2.93
C MET A 143 -6.88 23.49 1.58
N SER A 144 -6.59 22.39 0.92
CA SER A 144 -7.21 22.04 -0.36
C SER A 144 -8.70 21.71 -0.22
N ARG A 145 -9.11 21.19 0.92
CA ARG A 145 -10.51 20.89 1.21
C ARG A 145 -11.30 22.18 1.51
N ILE A 146 -10.71 23.11 2.26
CA ILE A 146 -11.33 24.42 2.57
C ILE A 146 -11.61 25.18 1.26
N LYS A 147 -10.67 25.16 0.28
CA LYS A 147 -10.90 25.77 -1.04
C LYS A 147 -12.00 25.11 -1.85
N ARG A 148 -12.21 23.78 -1.75
CA ARG A 148 -13.29 23.08 -2.46
C ARG A 148 -14.67 23.34 -1.87
N THR A 149 -14.79 23.54 -0.58
CA THR A 149 -16.08 23.86 0.08
C THR A 149 -16.46 25.33 -0.07
N SER A 150 -15.49 26.24 -0.25
CA SER A 150 -15.74 27.68 -0.48
C SER A 150 -16.16 28.01 -1.92
N ASN A 151 -15.98 27.11 -2.87
CA ASN A 151 -16.32 27.30 -4.28
C ASN A 151 -17.59 26.53 -4.71
N ARG A 152 -18.37 26.05 -3.76
CA ARG A 152 -19.73 25.50 -3.94
C ARG A 152 -20.76 26.34 -3.20
#